data_98d6649a4e8288977dcfaad96b4f713a
#
_entry.id   98d6649a4e8288977dcfaad96b4f713a
#
_cell.length_a   1.000
_cell.length_b   1.000
_cell.length_c   1.000
_cell.angle_alpha   90.00
_cell.angle_beta   90.00
_cell.angle_gamma   90.00
#
_symmetry.space_group_name_H-M   'P 1'
#
loop_
_entity.id
_entity.type
_entity.pdbx_description
1 polymer ?
#
loop_
_entity_poly.entity_id
_entity_poly.type
_entity_poly.pdbx_seq_one_letter_code
_entity_poly.pdbx_strand_id
1 'polypeptide(L)'
;SELLWYALTELAVIDLDTKINSILTKELDLNTASPQWSDDGQDIYFIIEDNMKSQLAKYSLKDQTISRITPPNYYISGWAKNYVVRNGKIGLILSNTNSPDEVYFYDENNLSQQSHHNSEILSSRKILETETISFKSTDGEELFGMMIKPDNFDPSKKYPLIIRMHGGPVSQYGLYFNYDWQLFAANGYVVMVINPRGSSGRGLDFQKVIFADWGNIDADDISQLADYAISLGYIDENRLGLGGWSYG
;
A
#
# COMPACT_ATOMS: atom_id res chain seq x y z
N SER A 1 12.32 -0.33 -21.42
CA SER A 1 13.25 -0.49 -20.29
C SER A 1 13.74 -1.94 -20.23
N GLU A 2 15.01 -2.16 -19.98
CA GLU A 2 15.59 -3.49 -19.73
C GLU A 2 15.09 -4.07 -18.39
N LEU A 3 14.63 -3.20 -17.49
CA LEU A 3 14.11 -3.57 -16.17
C LEU A 3 12.70 -4.18 -16.21
N LEU A 4 12.00 -4.13 -17.35
CA LEU A 4 10.65 -4.70 -17.50
C LEU A 4 9.69 -4.23 -16.38
N TRP A 5 9.23 -5.18 -15.55
CA TRP A 5 8.30 -4.96 -14.44
C TRP A 5 8.89 -4.16 -13.27
N TYR A 6 10.23 -4.05 -13.20
CA TYR A 6 10.93 -3.29 -12.15
C TYR A 6 11.13 -1.82 -12.51
N ALA A 7 10.78 -1.40 -13.72
CA ALA A 7 10.78 0.01 -14.05
C ALA A 7 9.62 0.73 -13.38
N LEU A 8 9.84 1.96 -12.96
CA LEU A 8 8.74 2.81 -12.48
C LEU A 8 7.76 3.09 -13.62
N THR A 9 6.49 3.14 -13.28
CA THR A 9 5.45 3.70 -14.13
C THR A 9 5.33 5.20 -13.85
N GLU A 10 5.52 6.02 -14.88
CA GLU A 10 5.57 7.47 -14.77
C GLU A 10 4.43 8.12 -15.54
N LEU A 11 3.92 9.24 -15.05
CA LEU A 11 2.95 10.06 -15.78
C LEU A 11 3.64 10.80 -16.91
N ALA A 12 3.12 10.64 -18.12
CA ALA A 12 3.63 11.31 -19.29
C ALA A 12 2.51 11.92 -20.15
N VAL A 13 2.83 12.98 -20.88
CA VAL A 13 1.95 13.61 -21.88
C VAL A 13 2.65 13.60 -23.24
N ILE A 14 1.90 13.23 -24.27
CA ILE A 14 2.35 13.29 -25.66
C ILE A 14 1.58 14.39 -26.36
N ASP A 15 2.31 15.35 -26.93
CA ASP A 15 1.75 16.33 -27.87
C ASP A 15 1.44 15.63 -29.20
N LEU A 16 0.18 15.70 -29.65
CA LEU A 16 -0.26 14.96 -30.82
C LEU A 16 0.22 15.54 -32.15
N ASP A 17 0.56 16.80 -32.19
CA ASP A 17 1.05 17.47 -33.41
C ASP A 17 2.56 17.27 -33.57
N THR A 18 3.32 17.56 -32.51
CA THR A 18 4.79 17.48 -32.51
C THR A 18 5.34 16.09 -32.23
N LYS A 19 4.51 15.19 -31.66
CA LYS A 19 4.90 13.85 -31.15
C LYS A 19 5.95 13.87 -30.05
N ILE A 20 6.11 15.02 -29.39
CA ILE A 20 7.03 15.14 -28.25
C ILE A 20 6.37 14.53 -27.01
N ASN A 21 7.12 13.65 -26.34
CA ASN A 21 6.75 13.04 -25.07
C ASN A 21 7.42 13.79 -23.92
N SER A 22 6.62 14.17 -22.91
CA SER A 22 7.10 14.84 -21.70
C SER A 22 6.71 14.01 -20.47
N ILE A 23 7.71 13.53 -19.72
CA ILE A 23 7.50 12.83 -18.47
C ILE A 23 7.32 13.88 -17.37
N LEU A 24 6.17 13.82 -16.67
CA LEU A 24 5.77 14.83 -15.70
C LEU A 24 6.15 14.46 -14.24
N THR A 25 6.41 13.18 -13.96
CA THR A 25 6.66 12.68 -12.60
C THR A 25 8.04 12.07 -12.41
N LYS A 26 8.99 12.41 -13.29
CA LYS A 26 10.35 11.85 -13.26
C LYS A 26 11.04 12.02 -11.90
N GLU A 27 10.90 13.19 -11.28
CA GLU A 27 11.54 13.52 -10.01
C GLU A 27 10.78 12.93 -8.79
N LEU A 28 9.64 12.31 -9.02
CA LEU A 28 8.83 11.74 -7.93
C LEU A 28 9.45 10.43 -7.40
N ASP A 29 10.12 9.67 -8.27
CA ASP A 29 10.70 8.34 -7.98
C ASP A 29 9.71 7.35 -7.35
N LEU A 30 8.45 7.38 -7.78
CA LEU A 30 7.36 6.51 -7.31
C LEU A 30 6.51 6.04 -8.50
N ASN A 31 5.86 4.89 -8.35
CA ASN A 31 4.90 4.41 -9.33
C ASN A 31 3.66 5.30 -9.39
N THR A 32 3.24 5.61 -10.60
CA THR A 32 2.00 6.34 -10.90
C THR A 32 1.07 5.49 -11.75
N ALA A 33 -0.24 5.67 -11.59
CA ALA A 33 -1.23 4.87 -12.31
C ALA A 33 -2.52 5.64 -12.63
N SER A 34 -3.28 5.12 -13.61
CA SER A 34 -4.66 5.53 -13.90
C SER A 34 -4.82 7.03 -14.17
N PRO A 35 -4.09 7.65 -15.10
CA PRO A 35 -4.21 9.07 -15.35
C PRO A 35 -5.60 9.44 -15.91
N GLN A 36 -6.11 10.59 -15.49
CA GLN A 36 -7.35 11.20 -16.01
C GLN A 36 -7.19 12.72 -16.09
N TRP A 37 -7.54 13.30 -17.21
CA TRP A 37 -7.61 14.74 -17.39
C TRP A 37 -8.76 15.35 -16.57
N SER A 38 -8.55 16.57 -16.05
CA SER A 38 -9.65 17.44 -15.61
C SER A 38 -10.50 17.85 -16.82
N ASP A 39 -11.76 18.21 -16.56
CA ASP A 39 -12.69 18.59 -17.64
C ASP A 39 -12.24 19.83 -18.42
N ASP A 40 -11.50 20.73 -17.78
CA ASP A 40 -10.93 21.94 -18.39
C ASP A 40 -9.54 21.73 -19.03
N GLY A 41 -8.98 20.53 -18.87
CA GLY A 41 -7.65 20.16 -19.42
C GLY A 41 -6.46 20.85 -18.75
N GLN A 42 -6.64 21.48 -17.58
CA GLN A 42 -5.56 22.19 -16.88
C GLN A 42 -4.78 21.29 -15.91
N ASP A 43 -5.41 20.21 -15.45
CA ASP A 43 -4.86 19.30 -14.46
C ASP A 43 -4.92 17.84 -14.97
N ILE A 44 -4.03 17.01 -14.44
CA ILE A 44 -4.09 15.55 -14.62
C ILE A 44 -4.16 14.91 -13.24
N TYR A 45 -5.22 14.15 -12.99
CA TYR A 45 -5.36 13.32 -11.80
C TYR A 45 -4.71 11.97 -12.03
N PHE A 46 -4.09 11.39 -10.99
CA PHE A 46 -3.45 10.07 -11.07
C PHE A 46 -3.25 9.50 -9.67
N ILE A 47 -2.98 8.19 -9.60
CA ILE A 47 -2.69 7.51 -8.34
C ILE A 47 -1.17 7.46 -8.14
N ILE A 48 -0.73 7.66 -6.89
CA ILE A 48 0.67 7.49 -6.46
C ILE A 48 0.74 6.36 -5.45
N GLU A 49 1.65 5.40 -5.64
CA GLU A 49 2.06 4.45 -4.61
C GLU A 49 3.24 5.00 -3.81
N ASP A 50 3.09 5.11 -2.50
CA ASP A 50 4.10 5.70 -1.61
C ASP A 50 4.07 5.04 -0.24
N ASN A 51 5.04 4.19 0.04
CA ASN A 51 5.28 3.53 1.33
C ASN A 51 3.99 3.17 2.09
N MET A 52 3.37 2.08 1.71
CA MET A 52 2.09 1.55 2.22
C MET A 52 0.86 2.43 1.92
N LYS A 53 0.98 3.48 1.13
CA LYS A 53 -0.14 4.35 0.74
C LYS A 53 -0.40 4.22 -0.75
N SER A 54 -1.67 4.37 -1.12
CA SER A 54 -2.12 4.56 -2.49
C SER A 54 -3.07 5.75 -2.49
N GLN A 55 -2.62 6.87 -3.05
CA GLN A 55 -3.30 8.17 -2.92
C GLN A 55 -3.62 8.75 -4.29
N LEU A 56 -4.78 9.38 -4.40
CA LEU A 56 -5.07 10.27 -5.53
C LEU A 56 -4.23 11.53 -5.41
N ALA A 57 -3.59 11.89 -6.49
CA ALA A 57 -2.85 13.13 -6.66
C ALA A 57 -3.30 13.87 -7.93
N LYS A 58 -2.91 15.12 -8.01
CA LYS A 58 -3.17 16.01 -9.14
C LYS A 58 -1.88 16.70 -9.56
N TYR A 59 -1.59 16.69 -10.85
CA TYR A 59 -0.55 17.50 -11.48
C TYR A 59 -1.19 18.73 -12.12
N SER A 60 -0.75 19.93 -11.72
CA SER A 60 -1.13 21.18 -12.36
C SER A 60 -0.17 21.46 -13.53
N LEU A 61 -0.71 21.54 -14.75
CA LEU A 61 0.08 21.88 -15.93
C LEU A 61 0.61 23.30 -15.89
N LYS A 62 -0.16 24.23 -15.29
CA LYS A 62 0.22 25.62 -15.16
C LYS A 62 1.38 25.81 -14.19
N ASP A 63 1.28 25.20 -13.01
CA ASP A 63 2.24 25.42 -11.91
C ASP A 63 3.37 24.38 -11.89
N GLN A 64 3.21 23.30 -12.69
CA GLN A 64 4.12 22.14 -12.75
C GLN A 64 4.34 21.51 -11.36
N THR A 65 3.27 21.42 -10.57
CA THR A 65 3.31 20.90 -9.19
C THR A 65 2.40 19.69 -9.02
N ILE A 66 2.79 18.81 -8.10
CA ILE A 66 1.99 17.67 -7.66
C ILE A 66 1.40 17.98 -6.30
N SER A 67 0.09 17.77 -6.16
CA SER A 67 -0.62 17.84 -4.88
C SER A 67 -1.37 16.54 -4.60
N ARG A 68 -1.23 16.00 -3.39
CA ARG A 68 -1.99 14.83 -2.93
C ARG A 68 -3.37 15.27 -2.47
N ILE A 69 -4.40 14.54 -2.90
CA ILE A 69 -5.81 14.90 -2.67
C ILE A 69 -6.40 14.07 -1.54
N THR A 70 -6.24 12.74 -1.60
CA THR A 70 -6.80 11.87 -0.57
C THR A 70 -5.99 11.93 0.72
N PRO A 71 -6.66 11.89 1.89
CA PRO A 71 -5.97 11.83 3.17
C PRO A 71 -5.08 10.57 3.28
N PRO A 72 -3.94 10.65 4.00
CA PRO A 72 -2.94 9.57 4.04
C PRO A 72 -3.38 8.30 4.80
N ASN A 73 -4.48 8.37 5.54
CA ASN A 73 -5.08 7.24 6.25
C ASN A 73 -6.11 6.47 5.41
N TYR A 74 -6.34 6.86 4.15
CA TYR A 74 -7.13 6.12 3.19
C TYR A 74 -6.25 5.54 2.10
N TYR A 75 -6.68 4.40 1.57
CA TYR A 75 -6.01 3.67 0.51
C TYR A 75 -6.96 3.50 -0.68
N ILE A 76 -6.51 3.85 -1.87
CA ILE A 76 -7.24 3.55 -3.11
C ILE A 76 -6.91 2.12 -3.50
N SER A 77 -7.88 1.24 -3.38
CA SER A 77 -7.71 -0.20 -3.65
C SER A 77 -7.71 -0.50 -5.14
N GLY A 78 -6.93 -1.48 -5.54
CA GLY A 78 -7.02 -2.15 -6.84
C GLY A 78 -6.19 -1.53 -7.97
N TRP A 79 -6.00 -2.36 -9.00
CA TRP A 79 -5.18 -2.10 -10.20
C TRP A 79 -5.94 -1.33 -11.29
N ALA A 80 -7.25 -1.12 -11.13
CA ALA A 80 -8.13 -0.47 -12.09
C ALA A 80 -8.59 0.88 -11.57
N LYS A 81 -9.18 1.70 -12.45
CA LYS A 81 -9.70 3.03 -12.15
C LYS A 81 -10.72 2.99 -11.01
N ASN A 82 -10.25 3.14 -9.78
CA ASN A 82 -11.10 3.23 -8.58
C ASN A 82 -11.44 4.69 -8.22
N TYR A 83 -11.37 5.57 -9.19
CA TYR A 83 -11.83 6.95 -9.09
C TYR A 83 -12.34 7.47 -10.43
N VAL A 84 -13.13 8.52 -10.36
CA VAL A 84 -13.64 9.30 -11.51
C VAL A 84 -13.68 10.77 -11.14
N VAL A 85 -13.24 11.63 -12.07
CA VAL A 85 -13.33 13.08 -11.93
C VAL A 85 -14.36 13.61 -12.94
N ARG A 86 -15.33 14.42 -12.47
CA ARG A 86 -16.32 15.07 -13.30
C ARG A 86 -16.78 16.38 -12.67
N ASN A 87 -16.78 17.48 -13.44
CA ASN A 87 -17.21 18.81 -13.01
C ASN A 87 -16.55 19.23 -11.67
N GLY A 88 -15.24 18.98 -11.54
CA GLY A 88 -14.47 19.26 -10.32
C GLY A 88 -14.77 18.38 -9.12
N LYS A 89 -15.69 17.42 -9.25
CA LYS A 89 -16.04 16.46 -8.20
C LYS A 89 -15.39 15.12 -8.44
N ILE A 90 -15.09 14.39 -7.37
CA ILE A 90 -14.36 13.12 -7.46
C ILE A 90 -15.12 12.02 -6.72
N GLY A 91 -15.47 10.96 -7.45
CA GLY A 91 -15.93 9.70 -6.85
C GLY A 91 -14.75 8.76 -6.67
N LEU A 92 -14.69 8.07 -5.54
CA LEU A 92 -13.55 7.23 -5.13
C LEU A 92 -14.03 5.93 -4.50
N ILE A 93 -13.25 4.86 -4.66
CA ILE A 93 -13.36 3.66 -3.84
C ILE A 93 -12.16 3.65 -2.89
N LEU A 94 -12.45 3.76 -1.59
CA LEU A 94 -11.43 3.86 -0.55
C LEU A 94 -11.65 2.82 0.53
N SER A 95 -10.56 2.29 1.04
CA SER A 95 -10.51 1.55 2.30
C SER A 95 -9.55 2.22 3.28
N ASN A 96 -9.54 1.75 4.51
CA ASN A 96 -8.51 1.99 5.50
C ASN A 96 -8.35 0.75 6.37
N THR A 97 -7.45 0.75 7.33
CA THR A 97 -7.18 -0.43 8.17
C THR A 97 -8.38 -0.94 8.98
N ASN A 98 -9.41 -0.12 9.15
CA ASN A 98 -10.60 -0.43 9.96
C ASN A 98 -11.87 -0.65 9.12
N SER A 99 -11.84 -0.32 7.85
CA SER A 99 -13.01 -0.40 6.96
C SER A 99 -12.62 -0.93 5.59
N PRO A 100 -13.32 -1.95 5.08
CA PRO A 100 -13.22 -2.38 3.70
C PRO A 100 -13.60 -1.27 2.72
N ASP A 101 -13.46 -1.57 1.44
CA ASP A 101 -13.79 -0.67 0.35
C ASP A 101 -15.24 -0.16 0.44
N GLU A 102 -15.38 1.16 0.39
CA GLU A 102 -16.64 1.87 0.29
C GLU A 102 -16.52 2.99 -0.74
N VAL A 103 -17.65 3.44 -1.27
CA VAL A 103 -17.70 4.59 -2.19
C VAL A 103 -17.65 5.88 -1.40
N TYR A 104 -16.77 6.77 -1.81
CA TYR A 104 -16.61 8.10 -1.25
C TYR A 104 -16.78 9.16 -2.33
N PHE A 105 -17.17 10.32 -1.89
CA PHE A 105 -17.26 11.52 -2.70
C PHE A 105 -16.35 12.60 -2.10
N TYR A 106 -15.53 13.21 -2.96
CA TYR A 106 -14.63 14.29 -2.56
C TYR A 106 -15.02 15.55 -3.31
N ASP A 107 -15.31 16.61 -2.57
CA ASP A 107 -15.71 17.92 -3.07
C ASP A 107 -15.11 19.00 -2.18
N GLU A 108 -14.36 19.93 -2.77
CA GLU A 108 -13.79 21.11 -2.10
C GLU A 108 -13.12 20.82 -0.73
N ASN A 109 -12.31 19.78 -0.65
CA ASN A 109 -11.64 19.30 0.57
C ASN A 109 -12.55 18.55 1.58
N ASN A 110 -13.77 18.23 1.23
CA ASN A 110 -14.65 17.40 2.03
C ASN A 110 -14.75 15.99 1.43
N LEU A 111 -14.30 14.99 2.21
CA LEU A 111 -14.45 13.58 1.88
C LEU A 111 -15.65 13.00 2.62
N SER A 112 -16.67 12.54 1.88
CA SER A 112 -17.89 11.97 2.45
C SER A 112 -18.15 10.57 1.95
N GLN A 113 -18.41 9.64 2.86
CA GLN A 113 -18.77 8.26 2.54
C GLN A 113 -20.20 8.21 1.96
N GLN A 114 -20.36 7.49 0.87
CA GLN A 114 -21.64 7.38 0.13
C GLN A 114 -22.26 6.00 0.19
N SER A 115 -21.47 4.96 0.44
CA SER A 115 -21.95 3.60 0.58
C SER A 115 -21.63 3.05 1.97
N HIS A 116 -22.44 2.08 2.42
CA HIS A 116 -22.34 1.46 3.74
C HIS A 116 -22.54 -0.05 3.66
N HIS A 117 -21.98 -0.69 2.60
CA HIS A 117 -22.16 -2.11 2.34
C HIS A 117 -21.59 -3.02 3.44
N ASN A 118 -20.56 -2.54 4.13
CA ASN A 118 -19.87 -3.29 5.17
C ASN A 118 -20.38 -3.00 6.59
N SER A 119 -21.36 -2.09 6.76
CA SER A 119 -21.79 -1.62 8.09
C SER A 119 -22.32 -2.71 9.00
N GLU A 120 -23.07 -3.68 8.46
CA GLU A 120 -23.62 -4.80 9.24
C GLU A 120 -22.50 -5.69 9.80
N ILE A 121 -21.54 -6.10 8.97
CA ILE A 121 -20.42 -6.96 9.40
C ILE A 121 -19.51 -6.20 10.37
N LEU A 122 -19.21 -4.93 10.12
CA LEU A 122 -18.36 -4.12 11.00
C LEU A 122 -19.00 -3.86 12.35
N SER A 123 -20.33 -3.64 12.41
CA SER A 123 -21.05 -3.46 13.68
C SER A 123 -21.18 -4.74 14.50
N SER A 124 -21.19 -5.90 13.84
CA SER A 124 -21.37 -7.22 14.48
C SER A 124 -20.05 -7.89 14.86
N ARG A 125 -18.92 -7.33 14.51
CA ARG A 125 -17.59 -7.89 14.76
C ARG A 125 -16.67 -6.84 15.38
N LYS A 126 -15.77 -7.28 16.25
CA LYS A 126 -14.70 -6.44 16.74
C LYS A 126 -13.60 -6.38 15.68
N ILE A 127 -13.33 -5.19 15.20
CA ILE A 127 -12.18 -4.95 14.31
C ILE A 127 -10.98 -4.68 15.20
N LEU A 128 -9.91 -5.44 14.98
CA LEU A 128 -8.67 -5.33 15.73
C LEU A 128 -7.79 -4.25 15.13
N GLU A 129 -7.08 -3.53 15.97
CA GLU A 129 -6.21 -2.44 15.56
C GLU A 129 -5.05 -2.95 14.71
N THR A 130 -4.80 -2.28 13.59
CA THR A 130 -3.62 -2.49 12.75
C THR A 130 -2.59 -1.44 13.09
N GLU A 131 -1.47 -1.89 13.66
CA GLU A 131 -0.34 -1.04 14.02
C GLU A 131 0.66 -1.01 12.86
N THR A 132 1.21 0.16 12.53
CA THR A 132 2.37 0.25 11.64
C THR A 132 3.63 -0.10 12.41
N ILE A 133 4.52 -0.85 11.77
CA ILE A 133 5.82 -1.23 12.33
C ILE A 133 6.94 -0.82 11.39
N SER A 134 8.11 -0.57 11.94
CA SER A 134 9.36 -0.50 11.18
C SER A 134 10.49 -1.13 11.98
N PHE A 135 11.46 -1.67 11.27
CA PHE A 135 12.71 -2.15 11.86
C PHE A 135 13.83 -2.02 10.82
N LYS A 136 15.06 -2.02 11.30
CA LYS A 136 16.23 -2.02 10.42
C LYS A 136 16.70 -3.44 10.15
N SER A 137 16.90 -3.75 8.88
CA SER A 137 17.59 -4.98 8.46
C SER A 137 19.05 -4.96 8.93
N THR A 138 19.69 -6.10 8.88
CA THR A 138 21.09 -6.26 9.33
C THR A 138 22.09 -5.41 8.55
N ASP A 139 21.76 -5.03 7.32
CA ASP A 139 22.56 -4.13 6.47
C ASP A 139 22.14 -2.65 6.59
N GLY A 140 21.15 -2.35 7.47
CA GLY A 140 20.74 -0.99 7.84
C GLY A 140 19.57 -0.42 7.04
N GLU A 141 19.00 -1.19 6.07
CA GLU A 141 17.80 -0.77 5.35
C GLU A 141 16.60 -0.74 6.31
N GLU A 142 15.79 0.34 6.28
CA GLU A 142 14.59 0.44 7.10
C GLU A 142 13.41 -0.21 6.37
N LEU A 143 12.83 -1.25 6.97
CA LEU A 143 11.69 -1.98 6.43
C LEU A 143 10.41 -1.56 7.15
N PHE A 144 9.34 -1.39 6.40
CA PHE A 144 8.04 -0.96 6.91
C PHE A 144 6.99 -2.04 6.72
N GLY A 145 6.06 -2.12 7.66
CA GLY A 145 5.00 -3.09 7.61
C GLY A 145 3.88 -2.81 8.60
N MET A 146 3.09 -3.82 8.87
CA MET A 146 1.96 -3.75 9.78
C MET A 146 1.90 -4.98 10.69
N MET A 147 1.30 -4.79 11.85
CA MET A 147 1.03 -5.84 12.82
C MET A 147 -0.39 -5.73 13.33
N ILE A 148 -1.06 -6.88 13.51
CA ILE A 148 -2.33 -6.98 14.21
C ILE A 148 -2.14 -7.97 15.35
N LYS A 149 -2.47 -7.54 16.56
CA LYS A 149 -2.47 -8.36 17.77
C LYS A 149 -3.84 -8.98 18.01
N PRO A 150 -3.90 -10.17 18.63
CA PRO A 150 -5.18 -10.80 18.97
C PRO A 150 -5.99 -9.96 19.97
N ASP A 151 -7.30 -10.25 20.03
CA ASP A 151 -8.15 -9.63 21.04
C ASP A 151 -7.67 -9.95 22.45
N ASN A 152 -7.82 -8.99 23.38
CA ASN A 152 -7.36 -9.09 24.77
C ASN A 152 -5.86 -9.47 24.88
N PHE A 153 -5.05 -8.87 24.00
CA PHE A 153 -3.60 -9.06 24.00
C PHE A 153 -2.98 -8.75 25.37
N ASP A 154 -2.17 -9.68 25.84
CA ASP A 154 -1.45 -9.60 27.12
C ASP A 154 0.06 -9.81 26.85
N PRO A 155 0.91 -8.79 26.99
CA PRO A 155 2.33 -8.89 26.67
C PRO A 155 3.12 -9.89 27.52
N SER A 156 2.53 -10.39 28.60
CA SER A 156 3.13 -11.43 29.46
C SER A 156 2.95 -12.85 28.89
N LYS A 157 2.10 -13.01 27.88
CA LYS A 157 1.82 -14.30 27.23
C LYS A 157 2.61 -14.48 25.96
N LYS A 158 2.68 -15.73 25.48
CA LYS A 158 3.29 -16.08 24.21
C LYS A 158 2.23 -16.42 23.18
N TYR A 159 2.34 -15.79 21.99
CA TYR A 159 1.39 -15.93 20.90
C TYR A 159 2.02 -16.59 19.68
N PRO A 160 1.30 -17.42 18.92
CA PRO A 160 1.73 -17.86 17.62
C PRO A 160 1.78 -16.67 16.65
N LEU A 161 2.75 -16.69 15.74
CA LEU A 161 2.91 -15.68 14.71
C LEU A 161 2.50 -16.23 13.35
N ILE A 162 1.79 -15.42 12.56
CA ILE A 162 1.61 -15.61 11.13
C ILE A 162 2.24 -14.43 10.40
N ILE A 163 3.24 -14.71 9.55
CA ILE A 163 3.80 -13.76 8.60
C ILE A 163 3.11 -13.96 7.26
N ARG A 164 2.65 -12.86 6.65
CA ARG A 164 2.06 -12.88 5.31
C ARG A 164 2.94 -12.10 4.34
N MET A 165 3.07 -12.65 3.13
CA MET A 165 3.84 -12.07 2.04
C MET A 165 2.93 -11.72 0.88
N HIS A 166 3.14 -10.55 0.26
CA HIS A 166 2.38 -10.15 -0.92
C HIS A 166 2.97 -10.74 -2.20
N GLY A 167 2.15 -10.83 -3.23
CA GLY A 167 2.58 -11.15 -4.58
C GLY A 167 3.21 -9.96 -5.29
N GLY A 168 3.65 -10.18 -6.50
CA GLY A 168 4.28 -9.16 -7.32
C GLY A 168 5.51 -9.70 -8.02
N PRO A 169 6.76 -9.43 -7.57
CA PRO A 169 7.20 -8.74 -6.33
C PRO A 169 6.94 -7.24 -6.29
N VAL A 170 6.91 -6.59 -7.46
CA VAL A 170 6.64 -5.13 -7.56
C VAL A 170 5.18 -4.86 -7.24
N SER A 171 4.90 -4.78 -5.95
CA SER A 171 3.62 -4.46 -5.32
C SER A 171 3.89 -4.01 -3.89
N GLN A 172 2.86 -3.67 -3.13
CA GLN A 172 2.99 -3.38 -1.70
C GLN A 172 1.76 -3.80 -0.91
N TYR A 173 1.96 -4.23 0.34
CA TYR A 173 0.91 -4.14 1.34
C TYR A 173 0.73 -2.68 1.74
N GLY A 174 -0.53 -2.28 1.87
CA GLY A 174 -0.90 -0.91 2.19
C GLY A 174 -1.83 -0.81 3.39
N LEU A 175 -2.11 0.44 3.77
CA LEU A 175 -2.99 0.78 4.89
C LEU A 175 -4.47 0.58 4.52
N TYR A 176 -4.82 -0.65 4.10
CA TYR A 176 -6.17 -1.06 3.75
C TYR A 176 -6.67 -2.18 4.66
N PHE A 177 -7.98 -2.40 4.67
CA PHE A 177 -8.59 -3.49 5.41
C PHE A 177 -8.23 -4.84 4.80
N ASN A 178 -7.83 -5.80 5.64
CA ASN A 178 -7.57 -7.17 5.18
C ASN A 178 -8.32 -8.17 6.07
N TYR A 179 -9.28 -8.87 5.47
CA TYR A 179 -10.11 -9.86 6.17
C TYR A 179 -9.31 -11.03 6.74
N ASP A 180 -8.34 -11.54 5.98
CA ASP A 180 -7.52 -12.68 6.41
C ASP A 180 -6.71 -12.33 7.66
N TRP A 181 -6.12 -11.13 7.69
CA TRP A 181 -5.35 -10.71 8.86
C TRP A 181 -6.23 -10.54 10.09
N GLN A 182 -7.40 -9.94 9.92
CA GLN A 182 -8.39 -9.81 10.99
C GLN A 182 -8.86 -11.18 11.48
N LEU A 183 -9.10 -12.13 10.57
CA LEU A 183 -9.52 -13.48 10.90
C LEU A 183 -8.45 -14.23 11.70
N PHE A 184 -7.20 -14.19 11.27
CA PHE A 184 -6.10 -14.84 12.00
C PHE A 184 -5.92 -14.20 13.39
N ALA A 185 -5.92 -12.88 13.49
CA ALA A 185 -5.77 -12.19 14.75
C ALA A 185 -6.93 -12.47 15.71
N ALA A 186 -8.17 -12.52 15.22
CA ALA A 186 -9.35 -12.91 16.00
C ALA A 186 -9.28 -14.37 16.51
N ASN A 187 -8.48 -15.23 15.88
CA ASN A 187 -8.22 -16.60 16.31
C ASN A 187 -6.94 -16.75 17.17
N GLY A 188 -6.42 -15.65 17.70
CA GLY A 188 -5.35 -15.67 18.69
C GLY A 188 -3.93 -15.62 18.14
N TYR A 189 -3.75 -15.35 16.87
CA TYR A 189 -2.44 -15.15 16.25
C TYR A 189 -2.03 -13.68 16.31
N VAL A 190 -0.74 -13.41 16.46
CA VAL A 190 -0.15 -12.15 16.01
C VAL A 190 0.06 -12.28 14.50
N VAL A 191 -0.39 -11.31 13.74
CA VAL A 191 -0.21 -11.26 12.28
C VAL A 191 0.75 -10.15 11.93
N MET A 192 1.78 -10.43 11.17
CA MET A 192 2.74 -9.43 10.71
C MET A 192 2.95 -9.50 9.20
N VAL A 193 3.11 -8.35 8.60
CA VAL A 193 3.44 -8.17 7.18
C VAL A 193 4.49 -7.10 7.04
N ILE A 194 5.36 -7.21 6.04
CA ILE A 194 6.25 -6.12 5.60
C ILE A 194 6.22 -6.00 4.08
N ASN A 195 6.73 -4.89 3.60
CA ASN A 195 7.11 -4.69 2.21
C ASN A 195 8.63 -4.92 2.11
N PRO A 196 9.07 -6.13 1.74
CA PRO A 196 10.49 -6.43 1.59
C PRO A 196 11.08 -5.67 0.41
N ARG A 197 12.39 -5.64 0.32
CA ARG A 197 13.07 -5.12 -0.88
C ARG A 197 12.55 -5.80 -2.15
N GLY A 198 12.36 -5.02 -3.21
CA GLY A 198 11.65 -5.44 -4.42
C GLY A 198 10.20 -4.95 -4.47
N SER A 199 9.63 -4.51 -3.33
CA SER A 199 8.29 -3.94 -3.28
C SER A 199 8.23 -2.55 -3.95
N SER A 200 7.02 -2.13 -4.35
CA SER A 200 6.76 -0.77 -4.85
C SER A 200 6.67 0.26 -3.72
N GLY A 201 6.61 1.54 -4.09
CA GLY A 201 6.33 2.66 -3.19
C GLY A 201 7.53 3.23 -2.45
N ARG A 202 8.76 2.81 -2.78
CA ARG A 202 9.99 3.32 -2.15
C ARG A 202 11.11 3.66 -3.15
N GLY A 203 10.72 4.01 -4.37
CA GLY A 203 11.62 4.39 -5.43
C GLY A 203 12.19 3.22 -6.22
N LEU A 204 12.87 3.58 -7.31
CA LEU A 204 13.38 2.60 -8.27
C LEU A 204 14.47 1.70 -7.67
N ASP A 205 15.35 2.24 -6.87
CA ASP A 205 16.48 1.47 -6.31
C ASP A 205 16.00 0.37 -5.37
N PHE A 206 15.01 0.65 -4.51
CA PHE A 206 14.39 -0.32 -3.65
C PHE A 206 13.59 -1.38 -4.43
N GLN A 207 12.89 -0.94 -5.49
CA GLN A 207 12.04 -1.80 -6.32
C GLN A 207 12.86 -2.78 -7.18
N LYS A 208 13.96 -2.33 -7.76
CA LYS A 208 14.76 -3.12 -8.71
C LYS A 208 15.83 -4.02 -8.07
N VAL A 209 16.11 -3.87 -6.77
CA VAL A 209 17.26 -4.53 -6.12
C VAL A 209 17.25 -6.05 -6.23
N ILE A 210 16.07 -6.66 -6.37
CA ILE A 210 15.88 -8.11 -6.54
C ILE A 210 15.77 -8.53 -8.03
N PHE A 211 16.08 -7.63 -8.97
CA PHE A 211 16.03 -7.96 -10.39
C PHE A 211 16.98 -9.12 -10.71
N ALA A 212 16.41 -10.20 -11.28
CA ALA A 212 17.10 -11.46 -11.57
C ALA A 212 17.77 -12.15 -10.34
N ASP A 213 17.32 -11.82 -9.11
CA ASP A 213 17.91 -12.32 -7.86
C ASP A 213 16.84 -12.58 -6.76
N TRP A 214 15.75 -13.25 -7.13
CA TRP A 214 14.67 -13.60 -6.22
C TRP A 214 15.10 -14.64 -5.19
N GLY A 215 14.63 -14.48 -3.96
CA GLY A 215 14.84 -15.45 -2.89
C GLY A 215 16.16 -15.26 -2.13
N ASN A 216 16.84 -14.15 -2.35
CA ASN A 216 18.02 -13.73 -1.60
C ASN A 216 17.64 -12.63 -0.60
N ILE A 217 17.90 -11.36 -0.94
CA ILE A 217 17.72 -10.25 -0.02
C ILE A 217 16.25 -10.03 0.42
N ASP A 218 15.30 -10.34 -0.44
CA ASP A 218 13.86 -10.33 -0.14
C ASP A 218 13.45 -11.43 0.85
N ALA A 219 14.02 -12.63 0.73
CA ALA A 219 13.82 -13.73 1.68
C ALA A 219 14.51 -13.43 3.03
N ASP A 220 15.69 -12.80 2.98
CA ASP A 220 16.38 -12.36 4.19
C ASP A 220 15.56 -11.31 4.96
N ASP A 221 14.92 -10.36 4.26
CA ASP A 221 14.05 -9.38 4.88
C ASP A 221 12.87 -10.03 5.64
N ILE A 222 12.28 -11.08 5.07
CA ILE A 222 11.21 -11.85 5.71
C ILE A 222 11.73 -12.64 6.91
N SER A 223 12.91 -13.24 6.82
CA SER A 223 13.56 -13.93 7.94
C SER A 223 13.82 -12.96 9.09
N GLN A 224 14.33 -11.78 8.79
CA GLN A 224 14.61 -10.75 9.78
C GLN A 224 13.34 -10.18 10.41
N LEU A 225 12.19 -10.19 9.70
CA LEU A 225 10.89 -9.89 10.31
C LEU A 225 10.55 -10.91 11.41
N ALA A 226 10.83 -12.19 11.19
CA ALA A 226 10.59 -13.22 12.21
C ALA A 226 11.48 -12.99 13.44
N ASP A 227 12.77 -12.68 13.24
CA ASP A 227 13.69 -12.36 14.33
C ASP A 227 13.27 -11.11 15.10
N TYR A 228 12.86 -10.07 14.37
CA TYR A 228 12.29 -8.85 14.98
C TYR A 228 11.05 -9.19 15.82
N ALA A 229 10.12 -9.98 15.29
CA ALA A 229 8.92 -10.37 15.99
C ALA A 229 9.24 -11.13 17.31
N ILE A 230 10.18 -12.10 17.26
CA ILE A 230 10.62 -12.84 18.45
C ILE A 230 11.23 -11.89 19.48
N SER A 231 11.99 -10.89 19.05
CA SER A 231 12.63 -9.90 19.92
C SER A 231 11.63 -9.05 20.73
N LEU A 232 10.38 -8.94 20.26
CA LEU A 232 9.31 -8.22 20.99
C LEU A 232 8.89 -8.91 22.30
N GLY A 233 9.33 -10.15 22.51
CA GLY A 233 9.20 -10.85 23.79
C GLY A 233 7.89 -11.61 24.00
N TYR A 234 6.87 -11.40 23.18
CA TYR A 234 5.55 -12.06 23.30
C TYR A 234 5.25 -13.05 22.15
N ILE A 235 6.18 -13.29 21.24
CA ILE A 235 6.03 -14.32 20.20
C ILE A 235 6.57 -15.66 20.71
N ASP A 236 5.86 -16.74 20.41
CA ASP A 236 6.31 -18.11 20.63
C ASP A 236 7.14 -18.58 19.44
N GLU A 237 8.45 -18.64 19.60
CA GLU A 237 9.40 -19.03 18.55
C GLU A 237 9.19 -20.45 17.98
N ASN A 238 8.43 -21.30 18.70
CA ASN A 238 8.09 -22.66 18.26
C ASN A 238 6.77 -22.72 17.48
N ARG A 239 6.06 -21.59 17.33
CA ARG A 239 4.77 -21.51 16.64
C ARG A 239 4.76 -20.36 15.63
N LEU A 240 5.64 -20.46 14.63
CA LEU A 240 5.74 -19.51 13.53
C LEU A 240 5.11 -20.11 12.27
N GLY A 241 4.25 -19.35 11.61
CA GLY A 241 3.64 -19.69 10.34
C GLY A 241 4.00 -18.65 9.28
N LEU A 242 4.21 -19.09 8.06
CA LEU A 242 4.50 -18.26 6.90
C LEU A 242 3.54 -18.61 5.78
N GLY A 243 3.04 -17.61 5.07
CA GLY A 243 2.18 -17.85 3.92
C GLY A 243 2.02 -16.62 3.05
N GLY A 244 1.79 -16.85 1.78
CA GLY A 244 1.64 -15.80 0.80
C GLY A 244 0.79 -16.21 -0.38
N TRP A 245 0.77 -15.38 -1.40
CA TRP A 245 0.09 -15.62 -2.66
C TRP A 245 0.98 -15.20 -3.82
N SER A 246 0.96 -15.96 -4.94
CA SER A 246 1.76 -15.69 -6.14
C SER A 246 3.26 -15.71 -5.81
N TYR A 247 3.95 -14.58 -5.97
CA TYR A 247 5.36 -14.42 -5.59
C TYR A 247 5.60 -14.65 -4.08
N GLY A 248 4.64 -14.26 -3.21
CA GLY A 248 4.72 -14.42 -1.75
C GLY A 248 4.58 -15.89 -1.22
#